data_7f3a6a7fe107aed4ab2a968f81002309
#
_entry.id   7f3a6a7fe107aed4ab2a968f81002309
#
_cell.length_a   1.000
_cell.length_b   1.000
_cell.length_c   1.000
_cell.angle_alpha   90.00
_cell.angle_beta   90.00
_cell.angle_gamma   90.00
#
_symmetry.space_group_name_H-M   'P 1'
#
loop_
_entity.id
_entity.type
_entity.pdbx_description
1 polymer ?
#
loop_
_entity_poly.entity_id
_entity_poly.type
_entity_poly.pdbx_seq_one_letter_code
_entity_poly.pdbx_strand_id
1 'polypeptide(L)' 'MRHLLNPLDFSVEETDELLTLASDIEHNLKKYAHVCDGKKLATLFYEPSTRTRLSFESAML' A
#
# COMPACT_ATOMS: atom_id res chain seq x y z
N MET A 1 8.81 4.00 -13.07
CA MET A 1 7.94 3.89 -11.88
C MET A 1 6.57 4.48 -12.19
N ARG A 2 5.52 3.80 -11.82
CA ARG A 2 4.16 4.30 -11.97
C ARG A 2 3.72 5.02 -10.70
N HIS A 3 2.92 6.07 -10.88
CA HIS A 3 2.37 6.83 -9.77
C HIS A 3 0.84 6.75 -9.79
N LEU A 4 0.25 6.62 -8.61
CA LEU A 4 -1.21 6.67 -8.44
C LEU A 4 -1.58 8.06 -7.95
N LEU A 5 -1.97 8.92 -8.89
CA LEU A 5 -2.39 10.30 -8.59
C LEU A 5 -3.91 10.44 -8.62
N ASN A 6 -4.57 9.52 -9.33
CA ASN A 6 -6.01 9.56 -9.58
C ASN A 6 -6.49 8.11 -9.76
N PRO A 7 -7.69 7.75 -9.29
CA PRO A 7 -8.20 6.38 -9.49
C PRO A 7 -8.21 5.91 -10.94
N LEU A 8 -8.27 6.85 -11.90
CA LEU A 8 -8.25 6.52 -13.32
C LEU A 8 -6.85 6.24 -13.87
N ASP A 9 -5.80 6.40 -13.06
CA ASP A 9 -4.42 6.11 -13.49
C ASP A 9 -4.18 4.62 -13.68
N PHE A 10 -5.05 3.78 -13.13
CA PHE A 10 -5.02 2.34 -13.31
C PHE A 10 -6.28 1.87 -14.01
N SER A 11 -6.13 0.90 -14.91
CA SER A 11 -7.27 0.24 -15.53
C SER A 11 -8.01 -0.63 -14.51
N VAL A 12 -9.22 -1.09 -14.86
CA VAL A 12 -9.96 -2.04 -14.04
C VAL A 12 -9.15 -3.31 -13.81
N GLU A 13 -8.49 -3.82 -14.87
CA GLU A 13 -7.65 -5.03 -14.78
C GLU A 13 -6.48 -4.82 -13.83
N GLU A 14 -5.80 -3.69 -13.91
CA GLU A 14 -4.69 -3.37 -13.01
C GLU A 14 -5.15 -3.23 -11.56
N THR A 15 -6.30 -2.60 -11.35
CA THR A 15 -6.90 -2.47 -10.03
C THR A 15 -7.26 -3.84 -9.44
N ASP A 16 -7.85 -4.72 -10.25
CA ASP A 16 -8.18 -6.08 -9.83
C ASP A 16 -6.92 -6.87 -9.45
N GLU A 17 -5.84 -6.75 -10.22
CA GLU A 17 -4.56 -7.39 -9.90
C GLU A 17 -4.01 -6.88 -8.57
N LEU A 18 -4.09 -5.58 -8.33
CA LEU A 18 -3.63 -4.97 -7.08
C LEU A 18 -4.44 -5.46 -5.89
N LEU A 19 -5.77 -5.55 -6.02
CA LEU A 19 -6.64 -6.06 -4.97
C LEU A 19 -6.40 -7.55 -4.70
N THR A 20 -6.14 -8.33 -5.75
CA THR A 20 -5.77 -9.74 -5.62
C THR A 20 -4.47 -9.89 -4.84
N LEU A 21 -3.47 -9.06 -5.16
CA LEU A 21 -2.21 -9.03 -4.42
C LEU A 21 -2.42 -8.64 -2.95
N ALA A 22 -3.26 -7.64 -2.69
CA ALA A 22 -3.57 -7.21 -1.33
C ALA A 22 -4.19 -8.34 -0.52
N SER A 23 -5.10 -9.12 -1.12
CA SER A 23 -5.71 -10.28 -0.47
C SER A 23 -4.68 -11.37 -0.19
N ASP A 24 -3.75 -11.62 -1.12
CA ASP A 24 -2.68 -12.59 -0.93
C ASP A 24 -1.75 -12.17 0.22
N ILE A 25 -1.40 -10.88 0.29
CA ILE A 25 -0.58 -10.35 1.38
C ILE A 25 -1.28 -10.56 2.72
N GLU A 26 -2.58 -10.28 2.79
CA GLU A 26 -3.36 -10.44 4.01
C GLU A 26 -3.33 -11.88 4.54
N HIS A 27 -3.39 -12.86 3.65
CA HIS A 27 -3.42 -14.28 4.01
C HIS A 27 -2.02 -14.91 4.15
N ASN A 28 -0.98 -14.23 3.70
CA ASN A 28 0.40 -14.75 3.68
C ASN A 28 1.40 -13.72 4.17
N LEU A 29 1.18 -13.14 5.34
CA LEU A 29 2.01 -12.05 5.86
C LEU A 29 3.50 -12.39 5.94
N LYS A 30 3.83 -13.61 6.32
CA LYS A 30 5.23 -14.03 6.44
C LYS A 30 5.96 -14.03 5.10
N LYS A 31 5.26 -14.36 4.01
CA LYS A 31 5.81 -14.38 2.66
C LYS A 31 6.26 -12.99 2.21
N TYR A 32 5.57 -11.95 2.67
CA TYR A 32 5.82 -10.56 2.26
C TYR A 32 6.53 -9.72 3.32
N ALA A 33 6.90 -10.32 4.45
CA ALA A 33 7.41 -9.59 5.61
C ALA A 33 8.63 -8.69 5.32
N HIS A 34 9.47 -9.07 4.34
CA HIS A 34 10.70 -8.35 4.03
C HIS A 34 10.71 -7.67 2.66
N VAL A 35 9.56 -7.62 1.97
CA VAL A 35 9.47 -7.06 0.60
C VAL A 35 9.91 -5.60 0.55
N CYS A 36 9.63 -4.83 1.61
CA CYS A 36 9.96 -3.41 1.68
C CYS A 36 11.16 -3.09 2.57
N ASP A 37 11.97 -4.09 2.92
CA ASP A 37 13.15 -3.86 3.73
C ASP A 37 14.07 -2.83 3.06
N GLY A 38 14.55 -1.89 3.83
CA GLY A 38 15.41 -0.82 3.35
C GLY A 38 14.71 0.31 2.60
N LYS A 39 13.40 0.20 2.41
CA LYS A 39 12.61 1.23 1.75
C LYS A 39 12.04 2.21 2.77
N LYS A 40 11.75 3.42 2.31
CA LYS A 40 11.20 4.47 3.17
C LYS A 40 9.83 4.88 2.64
N LEU A 41 8.91 5.12 3.57
CA LEU A 41 7.57 5.62 3.26
C LEU A 41 7.41 7.01 3.91
N ALA A 42 6.99 7.98 3.12
CA ALA A 42 6.63 9.31 3.63
C ALA A 42 5.10 9.42 3.65
N THR A 43 4.56 9.83 4.79
CA THR A 43 3.13 10.10 4.92
C THR A 43 2.92 11.60 5.12
N LEU A 44 1.99 12.19 4.36
CA LEU A 44 1.69 13.62 4.42
C LEU A 44 0.17 13.81 4.47
N PHE A 45 -0.32 14.31 5.59
CA PHE A 45 -1.74 14.54 5.80
C PHE A 45 -1.97 15.98 6.26
N TYR A 46 -2.77 16.71 5.49
CA TYR A 46 -3.15 18.08 5.84
C TYR A 46 -4.32 18.11 6.83
N GLU A 47 -5.10 17.05 6.89
CA GLU A 47 -6.21 16.91 7.81
C GLU A 47 -5.94 15.75 8.78
N PRO A 48 -6.53 15.78 10.00
CA PRO A 48 -6.39 14.64 10.90
C PRO A 48 -6.89 13.36 10.26
N SER A 49 -6.00 12.41 10.06
CA SER A 49 -6.30 11.11 9.49
C SER A 49 -5.44 10.05 10.18
N THR A 50 -5.53 10.01 11.51
CA THR A 50 -4.68 9.20 12.35
C THR A 50 -4.74 7.72 11.96
N ARG A 51 -5.94 7.19 11.72
CA ARG A 51 -6.13 5.78 11.43
C ARG A 51 -5.42 5.38 10.14
N THR A 52 -5.61 6.13 9.06
CA THR A 52 -4.97 5.87 7.77
C THR A 52 -3.47 6.02 7.85
N ARG A 53 -2.99 7.10 8.46
CA ARG A 53 -1.56 7.36 8.61
C ARG A 53 -0.87 6.23 9.37
N LEU A 54 -1.44 5.82 10.50
CA LEU A 54 -0.85 4.77 11.33
C LEU A 54 -0.88 3.41 10.63
N SER A 55 -1.90 3.13 9.81
CA SER A 55 -1.96 1.89 9.03
C SER A 55 -0.80 1.81 8.06
N PHE A 56 -0.52 2.87 7.30
CA PHE A 56 0.60 2.88 6.36
C PHE A 56 1.95 2.82 7.07
N GLU A 57 2.13 3.58 8.13
CA GLU A 57 3.38 3.58 8.90
C GLU A 57 3.63 2.23 9.54
N SER A 58 2.60 1.61 10.12
CA SER A 58 2.69 0.30 10.74
C SER A 58 3.05 -0.79 9.74
N ALA A 59 2.54 -0.72 8.52
CA ALA A 59 2.82 -1.69 7.47
C ALA A 59 4.31 -1.73 7.10
N MET A 60 5.05 -0.66 7.35
CA MET A 60 6.48 -0.58 7.02
C MET A 60 7.39 -1.11 8.14
N LEU A 61 6.84 -1.37 9.31
CA LEU A 61 7.61 -1.93 10.44
C LEU A 61 7.74 -3.48 10.32
#